data_e1eadca27841e2493749d7eaf7d96490
#
_entry.id   e1eadca27841e2493749d7eaf7d96490
#
_cell.length_a   1.000
_cell.length_b   1.000
_cell.length_c   1.000
_cell.angle_alpha   90.00
_cell.angle_beta   90.00
_cell.angle_gamma   90.00
#
_symmetry.space_group_name_H-M   'P 1'
#
loop_
_entity.id
_entity.type
_entity.pdbx_description
1 polymer ?
#
loop_
_entity_poly.entity_id
_entity_poly.type
_entity_poly.pdbx_seq_one_letter_code
_entity_poly.pdbx_strand_id
1 'polypeptide(L)'
;MAIHDDIGVPSPLTSSALAAIRRTSAVDTVRARISLAVDLGLLVPGERLPNVQAAAAALGVGEITVRRAFTALEREGVVERRPGRSGGTFVAAQPRRHTVAEVASYQQDSERVHRLIDERIVLEVGFAFLAADRLGQEGLDGLDRCIEEMDEAESWAEFHAADKRFHVGIAHEAGLPSTLVMYERVAKELYLYFLPYPMSYLCSSNEEHKRIRAALAMHDGALAARLVKEHITELHRTMYVGFAHSADQDNGS
;
A
#
# COMPACT_ATOMS: atom_id res chain seq x y z
N MET A 1 18.31 -53.35 36.97
CA MET A 1 19.27 -52.39 36.41
C MET A 1 18.61 -51.81 35.15
N ALA A 2 17.83 -50.75 35.34
CA ALA A 2 17.04 -50.13 34.30
C ALA A 2 17.76 -48.84 33.85
N ILE A 3 18.17 -48.79 32.60
CA ILE A 3 18.76 -47.60 31.97
C ILE A 3 17.60 -46.74 31.46
N HIS A 4 17.41 -45.60 32.10
CA HIS A 4 16.52 -44.54 31.58
C HIS A 4 17.34 -43.71 30.59
N ASP A 5 17.05 -43.89 29.30
CA ASP A 5 17.48 -42.95 28.25
C ASP A 5 16.62 -41.67 28.36
N ASP A 6 17.28 -40.62 28.84
CA ASP A 6 16.75 -39.26 28.85
C ASP A 6 16.77 -38.70 27.41
N ILE A 7 15.65 -38.85 26.70
CA ILE A 7 15.46 -38.22 25.38
C ILE A 7 15.16 -36.74 25.69
N GLY A 8 16.22 -35.93 25.72
CA GLY A 8 16.14 -34.50 25.85
C GLY A 8 15.36 -33.89 24.65
N VAL A 9 14.08 -33.61 24.85
CA VAL A 9 13.26 -32.83 23.91
C VAL A 9 13.80 -31.40 23.92
N PRO A 10 14.35 -30.89 22.80
CA PRO A 10 14.83 -29.51 22.77
C PRO A 10 13.66 -28.57 23.05
N SER A 11 13.80 -27.71 24.03
CA SER A 11 12.81 -26.70 24.39
C SER A 11 12.55 -25.81 23.15
N PRO A 12 11.30 -25.65 22.70
CA PRO A 12 10.96 -24.87 21.51
C PRO A 12 11.30 -23.37 21.64
N LEU A 13 11.70 -22.91 22.82
CA LEU A 13 12.05 -21.52 23.11
C LEU A 13 13.53 -21.17 22.85
N THR A 14 14.37 -22.15 22.52
CA THR A 14 15.81 -21.94 22.27
C THR A 14 16.22 -22.07 20.79
N SER A 15 15.28 -22.26 19.85
CA SER A 15 15.63 -22.33 18.45
C SER A 15 15.99 -20.94 17.90
N SER A 16 17.16 -20.83 17.27
CA SER A 16 17.62 -19.61 16.58
C SER A 16 16.65 -19.09 15.52
N ALA A 17 15.68 -19.89 15.11
CA ALA A 17 14.58 -19.50 14.24
C ALA A 17 13.62 -18.48 14.88
N LEU A 18 13.44 -18.48 16.21
CA LEU A 18 12.64 -17.46 16.89
C LEU A 18 13.39 -16.12 17.03
N ALA A 19 14.70 -16.12 17.02
CA ALA A 19 15.51 -14.91 17.03
C ALA A 19 15.52 -14.19 15.66
N ALA A 20 15.18 -14.89 14.58
CA ALA A 20 15.10 -14.33 13.22
C ALA A 20 13.77 -13.61 12.94
N ILE A 21 12.73 -13.77 13.77
CA ILE A 21 11.48 -13.02 13.67
C ILE A 21 11.70 -11.63 14.31
N ARG A 22 12.52 -10.80 13.69
CA ARG A 22 12.49 -9.34 13.95
C ARG A 22 11.14 -8.85 13.40
N ARG A 23 10.16 -8.68 14.28
CA ARG A 23 8.98 -7.87 13.96
C ARG A 23 9.48 -6.46 13.70
N THR A 24 9.53 -6.07 12.44
CA THR A 24 9.83 -4.69 12.06
C THR A 24 8.83 -3.80 12.77
N SER A 25 9.30 -2.81 13.52
CA SER A 25 8.39 -1.91 14.22
C SER A 25 7.59 -1.10 13.20
N ALA A 26 6.40 -0.61 13.58
CA ALA A 26 5.62 0.26 12.69
C ALA A 26 6.41 1.52 12.27
N VAL A 27 7.32 2.00 13.11
CA VAL A 27 8.23 3.11 12.78
C VAL A 27 9.19 2.70 11.67
N ASP A 28 9.80 1.51 11.78
CA ASP A 28 10.76 1.00 10.81
C ASP A 28 10.09 0.68 9.47
N THR A 29 8.84 0.18 9.50
CA THR A 29 8.04 -0.03 8.28
C THR A 29 7.81 1.29 7.53
N VAL A 30 7.42 2.36 8.22
CA VAL A 30 7.23 3.68 7.60
C VAL A 30 8.55 4.22 7.04
N ARG A 31 9.66 4.07 7.79
CA ARG A 31 11.00 4.46 7.33
C ARG A 31 11.39 3.72 6.06
N ALA A 32 11.24 2.40 6.06
CA ALA A 32 11.57 1.55 4.91
C ALA A 32 10.77 1.94 3.67
N ARG A 33 9.46 2.18 3.81
CA ARG A 33 8.57 2.57 2.68
C ARG A 33 9.00 3.90 2.06
N ILE A 34 9.28 4.92 2.87
CA ILE A 34 9.69 6.23 2.38
C ILE A 34 11.09 6.17 1.77
N SER A 35 12.06 5.52 2.44
CA SER A 35 13.41 5.36 1.89
C SER A 35 13.40 4.61 0.56
N LEU A 36 12.62 3.52 0.47
CA LEU A 36 12.50 2.76 -0.76
C LEU A 36 11.87 3.59 -1.88
N ALA A 37 10.83 4.38 -1.58
CA ALA A 37 10.24 5.29 -2.56
C ALA A 37 11.23 6.34 -3.07
N VAL A 38 12.10 6.85 -2.21
CA VAL A 38 13.20 7.77 -2.60
C VAL A 38 14.26 7.04 -3.43
N ASP A 39 14.65 5.82 -3.03
CA ASP A 39 15.65 5.02 -3.73
C ASP A 39 15.19 4.65 -5.16
N LEU A 40 13.92 4.33 -5.32
CA LEU A 40 13.28 4.03 -6.60
C LEU A 40 12.94 5.28 -7.43
N GLY A 41 13.12 6.49 -6.88
CA GLY A 41 12.78 7.74 -7.57
C GLY A 41 11.29 8.04 -7.64
N LEU A 42 10.45 7.34 -6.87
CA LEU A 42 9.02 7.60 -6.74
C LEU A 42 8.74 8.90 -5.97
N LEU A 43 9.60 9.22 -4.99
CA LEU A 43 9.67 10.50 -4.31
C LEU A 43 10.96 11.21 -4.77
N VAL A 44 10.83 12.41 -5.28
CA VAL A 44 11.95 13.15 -5.86
C VAL A 44 12.55 14.17 -4.87
N PRO A 45 13.84 14.50 -4.99
CA PRO A 45 14.48 15.51 -4.17
C PRO A 45 13.72 16.83 -4.14
N GLY A 46 13.48 17.37 -2.93
CA GLY A 46 12.73 18.61 -2.73
C GLY A 46 11.21 18.45 -2.73
N GLU A 47 10.68 17.26 -3.01
CA GLU A 47 9.25 16.97 -2.94
C GLU A 47 8.77 17.08 -1.49
N ARG A 48 7.58 17.70 -1.32
CA ARG A 48 6.96 17.84 0.00
C ARG A 48 6.22 16.56 0.36
N LEU A 49 6.56 15.97 1.51
CA LEU A 49 5.80 14.86 2.05
C LEU A 49 4.46 15.36 2.65
N PRO A 50 3.42 14.51 2.65
CA PRO A 50 2.16 14.81 3.32
C PRO A 50 2.38 15.19 4.78
N ASN A 51 1.45 15.94 5.35
CA ASN A 51 1.49 16.21 6.80
C ASN A 51 1.33 14.91 7.59
N VAL A 52 1.67 14.97 8.88
CA VAL A 52 1.69 13.78 9.75
C VAL A 52 0.35 13.06 9.80
N GLN A 53 -0.76 13.79 9.81
CA GLN A 53 -2.11 13.24 9.88
C GLN A 53 -2.45 12.49 8.58
N ALA A 54 -2.25 13.12 7.43
CA ALA A 54 -2.50 12.51 6.12
C ALA A 54 -1.59 11.29 5.89
N ALA A 55 -0.29 11.42 6.20
CA ALA A 55 0.65 10.30 6.11
C ALA A 55 0.26 9.14 7.03
N ALA A 56 -0.21 9.41 8.25
CA ALA A 56 -0.65 8.38 9.20
C ALA A 56 -1.85 7.60 8.66
N ALA A 57 -2.84 8.31 8.13
CA ALA A 57 -4.02 7.70 7.53
C ALA A 57 -3.66 6.83 6.32
N ALA A 58 -2.85 7.33 5.37
CA ALA A 58 -2.45 6.62 4.18
C ALA A 58 -1.55 5.41 4.46
N LEU A 59 -0.66 5.53 5.45
CA LEU A 59 0.26 4.45 5.81
C LEU A 59 -0.36 3.42 6.78
N GLY A 60 -1.58 3.67 7.28
CA GLY A 60 -2.29 2.78 8.19
C GLY A 60 -1.67 2.69 9.58
N VAL A 61 -1.04 3.75 10.07
CA VAL A 61 -0.34 3.81 11.37
C VAL A 61 -0.78 5.02 12.20
N GLY A 62 -0.40 5.07 13.48
CA GLY A 62 -0.67 6.23 14.32
C GLY A 62 0.24 7.42 14.00
N GLU A 63 -0.22 8.65 14.22
CA GLU A 63 0.54 9.89 14.01
C GLU A 63 1.88 9.91 14.78
N ILE A 64 1.92 9.37 16.00
CA ILE A 64 3.15 9.27 16.79
C ILE A 64 4.19 8.42 16.05
N THR A 65 3.77 7.36 15.39
CA THR A 65 4.62 6.49 14.58
C THR A 65 5.23 7.27 13.41
N VAL A 66 4.39 8.02 12.67
CA VAL A 66 4.86 8.86 11.55
C VAL A 66 5.82 9.94 12.03
N ARG A 67 5.52 10.65 13.13
CA ARG A 67 6.42 11.66 13.71
C ARG A 67 7.80 11.08 14.04
N ARG A 68 7.82 9.89 14.66
CA ARG A 68 9.07 9.18 14.99
C ARG A 68 9.82 8.75 13.74
N ALA A 69 9.11 8.22 12.73
CA ALA A 69 9.71 7.82 11.47
C ALA A 69 10.31 9.02 10.72
N PHE A 70 9.59 10.13 10.59
CA PHE A 70 10.10 11.35 9.96
C PHE A 70 11.32 11.92 10.69
N THR A 71 11.33 11.87 12.03
CA THR A 71 12.49 12.30 12.82
C THR A 71 13.70 11.40 12.59
N ALA A 72 13.48 10.09 12.45
CA ALA A 72 14.57 9.16 12.14
C ALA A 72 15.12 9.37 10.72
N LEU A 73 14.22 9.48 9.72
CA LEU A 73 14.59 9.77 8.33
C LEU A 73 15.35 11.10 8.15
N GLU A 74 15.02 12.12 8.96
CA GLU A 74 15.76 13.39 9.01
C GLU A 74 17.18 13.17 9.52
N ARG A 75 17.38 12.40 10.59
CA ARG A 75 18.72 12.05 11.11
C ARG A 75 19.51 11.22 10.12
N GLU A 76 18.84 10.39 9.34
CA GLU A 76 19.42 9.56 8.28
C GLU A 76 19.73 10.35 7.01
N GLY A 77 19.25 11.60 6.92
CA GLY A 77 19.46 12.47 5.76
C GLY A 77 18.66 12.08 4.52
N VAL A 78 17.55 11.33 4.70
CA VAL A 78 16.60 10.99 3.64
C VAL A 78 15.62 12.14 3.43
N VAL A 79 15.18 12.76 4.52
CA VAL A 79 14.27 13.92 4.48
C VAL A 79 14.86 15.10 5.25
N GLU A 80 14.32 16.28 5.02
CA GLU A 80 14.65 17.51 5.75
C GLU A 80 13.38 18.21 6.22
N ARG A 81 13.45 18.90 7.35
CA ARG A 81 12.36 19.73 7.86
C ARG A 81 12.65 21.20 7.58
N ARG A 82 11.63 21.87 7.05
CA ARG A 82 11.67 23.32 6.82
C ARG A 82 10.66 23.97 7.76
N PRO A 83 11.09 24.94 8.61
CA PRO A 83 10.20 25.66 9.51
C PRO A 83 9.36 26.71 8.75
N GLY A 84 8.31 27.21 9.39
CA GLY A 84 7.52 28.34 8.91
C GLY A 84 6.17 27.96 8.27
N ARG A 85 5.45 28.98 7.79
CA ARG A 85 4.10 28.83 7.23
C ARG A 85 4.06 27.94 5.99
N SER A 86 5.08 27.99 5.14
CA SER A 86 5.28 27.09 3.99
C SER A 86 6.17 25.91 4.34
N GLY A 87 6.39 25.65 5.62
CA GLY A 87 7.24 24.58 6.12
C GLY A 87 6.62 23.20 5.94
N GLY A 88 7.35 22.19 6.40
CA GLY A 88 6.93 20.80 6.33
C GLY A 88 8.11 19.85 6.32
N THR A 89 7.84 18.60 6.00
CA THR A 89 8.87 17.58 5.73
C THR A 89 9.02 17.44 4.22
N PHE A 90 10.24 17.45 3.74
CA PHE A 90 10.59 17.36 2.32
C PHE A 90 11.61 16.25 2.10
N VAL A 91 11.63 15.64 0.93
CA VAL A 91 12.76 14.80 0.52
C VAL A 91 14.00 15.68 0.49
N ALA A 92 15.09 15.26 1.08
CA ALA A 92 16.33 16.02 1.11
C ALA A 92 16.81 16.36 -0.32
N ALA A 93 17.48 17.49 -0.52
CA ALA A 93 18.00 17.89 -1.83
C ALA A 93 19.02 16.87 -2.39
N GLN A 94 19.76 16.22 -1.49
CA GLN A 94 20.66 15.11 -1.78
C GLN A 94 20.38 13.97 -0.79
N PRO A 95 19.34 13.17 -1.02
CA PRO A 95 18.94 12.18 -0.06
C PRO A 95 19.99 11.07 0.03
N ARG A 96 20.30 10.65 1.25
CA ARG A 96 21.13 9.47 1.47
C ARG A 96 20.32 8.23 1.13
N ARG A 97 20.76 7.48 0.12
CA ARG A 97 20.14 6.25 -0.35
C ARG A 97 20.67 5.03 0.41
N HIS A 98 19.88 3.97 0.44
CA HIS A 98 20.24 2.67 1.06
C HIS A 98 20.68 2.75 2.53
N THR A 99 20.21 3.75 3.27
CA THR A 99 20.57 3.94 4.68
C THR A 99 19.68 3.16 5.65
N VAL A 100 18.54 2.66 5.17
CA VAL A 100 17.55 1.96 5.99
C VAL A 100 17.67 0.45 5.78
N ALA A 101 18.26 -0.23 6.78
CA ALA A 101 18.49 -1.69 6.74
C ALA A 101 17.20 -2.52 6.56
N GLU A 102 16.07 -1.97 7.00
CA GLU A 102 14.76 -2.63 6.93
C GLU A 102 14.20 -2.74 5.52
N VAL A 103 14.74 -2.00 4.53
CA VAL A 103 14.34 -2.10 3.11
C VAL A 103 14.53 -3.54 2.60
N ALA A 104 15.67 -4.17 2.92
CA ALA A 104 15.93 -5.56 2.51
C ALA A 104 14.92 -6.54 3.10
N SER A 105 14.52 -6.36 4.36
CA SER A 105 13.49 -7.19 4.99
C SER A 105 12.12 -7.00 4.33
N TYR A 106 11.81 -5.78 3.93
CA TYR A 106 10.56 -5.44 3.24
C TYR A 106 10.48 -6.10 1.86
N GLN A 107 11.59 -6.19 1.15
CA GLN A 107 11.70 -6.86 -0.16
C GLN A 107 11.58 -8.39 -0.07
N GLN A 108 11.88 -9.01 1.08
CA GLN A 108 11.75 -10.46 1.28
C GLN A 108 10.30 -10.95 1.34
N ASP A 109 9.34 -10.05 1.53
CA ASP A 109 7.91 -10.39 1.62
C ASP A 109 7.21 -10.51 0.25
N SER A 110 7.95 -10.53 -0.85
CA SER A 110 7.39 -10.45 -2.21
C SER A 110 6.32 -11.50 -2.51
N GLU A 111 6.56 -12.76 -2.17
CA GLU A 111 5.56 -13.83 -2.37
C GLU A 111 4.27 -13.61 -1.59
N ARG A 112 4.38 -13.04 -0.38
CA ARG A 112 3.22 -12.69 0.44
C ARG A 112 2.43 -11.56 -0.20
N VAL A 113 3.11 -10.54 -0.71
CA VAL A 113 2.49 -9.41 -1.42
C VAL A 113 1.72 -9.90 -2.64
N HIS A 114 2.33 -10.75 -3.47
CA HIS A 114 1.65 -11.33 -4.64
C HIS A 114 0.41 -12.15 -4.24
N ARG A 115 0.48 -12.96 -3.19
CA ARG A 115 -0.70 -13.69 -2.68
C ARG A 115 -1.81 -12.74 -2.20
N LEU A 116 -1.47 -11.66 -1.50
CA LEU A 116 -2.46 -10.66 -1.06
C LEU A 116 -3.11 -9.93 -2.24
N ILE A 117 -2.37 -9.68 -3.32
CA ILE A 117 -2.91 -9.12 -4.56
C ILE A 117 -3.90 -10.10 -5.19
N ASP A 118 -3.55 -11.39 -5.28
CA ASP A 118 -4.43 -12.43 -5.82
C ASP A 118 -5.71 -12.57 -4.98
N GLU A 119 -5.60 -12.58 -3.65
CA GLU A 119 -6.76 -12.59 -2.75
C GLU A 119 -7.66 -11.35 -2.97
N ARG A 120 -7.04 -10.18 -3.15
CA ARG A 120 -7.76 -8.94 -3.45
C ARG A 120 -8.49 -9.03 -4.79
N ILE A 121 -7.83 -9.56 -5.85
CA ILE A 121 -8.44 -9.78 -7.17
C ILE A 121 -9.69 -10.65 -7.03
N VAL A 122 -9.60 -11.81 -6.35
CA VAL A 122 -10.72 -12.73 -6.18
C VAL A 122 -11.91 -12.06 -5.51
N LEU A 123 -11.67 -11.26 -4.47
CA LEU A 123 -12.72 -10.59 -3.70
C LEU A 123 -13.34 -9.43 -4.48
N GLU A 124 -12.52 -8.53 -5.02
CA GLU A 124 -13.03 -7.31 -5.66
C GLU A 124 -13.68 -7.57 -7.02
N VAL A 125 -13.21 -8.55 -7.78
CA VAL A 125 -13.88 -9.00 -9.02
C VAL A 125 -15.30 -9.49 -8.72
N GLY A 126 -15.46 -10.29 -7.65
CA GLY A 126 -16.78 -10.74 -7.21
C GLY A 126 -17.67 -9.61 -6.72
N PHE A 127 -17.11 -8.66 -5.96
CA PHE A 127 -17.84 -7.49 -5.51
C PHE A 127 -18.31 -6.61 -6.67
N ALA A 128 -17.43 -6.27 -7.62
CA ALA A 128 -17.79 -5.46 -8.77
C ALA A 128 -18.91 -6.10 -9.62
N PHE A 129 -18.83 -7.42 -9.82
CA PHE A 129 -19.86 -8.15 -10.53
C PHE A 129 -21.23 -8.03 -9.86
N LEU A 130 -21.30 -8.23 -8.53
CA LEU A 130 -22.54 -8.18 -7.77
C LEU A 130 -23.04 -6.75 -7.53
N ALA A 131 -22.13 -5.82 -7.32
CA ALA A 131 -22.47 -4.42 -7.10
C ALA A 131 -23.13 -3.79 -8.33
N ALA A 132 -22.78 -4.20 -9.54
CA ALA A 132 -23.39 -3.69 -10.76
C ALA A 132 -24.93 -3.84 -10.80
N ASP A 133 -25.46 -4.93 -10.25
CA ASP A 133 -26.91 -5.16 -10.20
C ASP A 133 -27.59 -4.47 -9.00
N ARG A 134 -26.83 -4.06 -7.98
CA ARG A 134 -27.36 -3.62 -6.69
C ARG A 134 -27.16 -2.13 -6.42
N LEU A 135 -26.17 -1.54 -7.08
CA LEU A 135 -25.76 -0.15 -6.88
C LEU A 135 -26.86 0.81 -7.33
N GLY A 136 -27.35 1.60 -6.39
CA GLY A 136 -28.28 2.69 -6.68
C GLY A 136 -27.57 4.03 -6.91
N GLN A 137 -28.36 5.10 -7.14
CA GLN A 137 -27.83 6.44 -7.40
C GLN A 137 -26.95 6.93 -6.26
N GLU A 138 -27.32 6.71 -5.00
CA GLU A 138 -26.55 7.14 -3.83
C GLU A 138 -25.14 6.49 -3.79
N GLY A 139 -25.06 5.20 -4.13
CA GLY A 139 -23.79 4.50 -4.26
C GLY A 139 -22.93 5.04 -5.39
N LEU A 140 -23.54 5.30 -6.58
CA LEU A 140 -22.84 5.96 -7.70
C LEU A 140 -22.30 7.34 -7.33
N ASP A 141 -23.12 8.16 -6.66
CA ASP A 141 -22.69 9.48 -6.16
C ASP A 141 -21.54 9.36 -5.14
N GLY A 142 -21.53 8.28 -4.34
CA GLY A 142 -20.44 7.97 -3.42
C GLY A 142 -19.13 7.67 -4.16
N LEU A 143 -19.19 6.89 -5.23
CA LEU A 143 -18.03 6.58 -6.06
C LEU A 143 -17.54 7.82 -6.82
N ASP A 144 -18.45 8.66 -7.33
CA ASP A 144 -18.10 9.92 -8.01
C ASP A 144 -17.33 10.85 -7.07
N ARG A 145 -17.79 11.03 -5.83
CA ARG A 145 -17.04 11.83 -4.84
C ARG A 145 -15.62 11.29 -4.60
N CYS A 146 -15.46 9.97 -4.53
CA CYS A 146 -14.12 9.40 -4.38
C CYS A 146 -13.22 9.69 -5.60
N ILE A 147 -13.77 9.63 -6.81
CA ILE A 147 -13.06 9.94 -8.05
C ILE A 147 -12.67 11.42 -8.10
N GLU A 148 -13.58 12.32 -7.75
CA GLU A 148 -13.31 13.76 -7.67
C GLU A 148 -12.21 14.08 -6.64
N GLU A 149 -12.29 13.50 -5.45
CA GLU A 149 -11.25 13.64 -4.43
C GLU A 149 -9.89 13.10 -4.88
N MET A 150 -9.86 12.03 -5.69
CA MET A 150 -8.60 11.53 -6.29
C MET A 150 -8.06 12.49 -7.36
N ASP A 151 -8.92 13.11 -8.17
CA ASP A 151 -8.52 14.11 -9.16
C ASP A 151 -7.98 15.40 -8.49
N GLU A 152 -8.54 15.79 -7.35
CA GLU A 152 -8.16 16.99 -6.59
C GLU A 152 -6.99 16.76 -5.61
N ALA A 153 -6.55 15.51 -5.43
CA ALA A 153 -5.53 15.17 -4.45
C ALA A 153 -4.19 15.87 -4.76
N GLU A 154 -3.65 16.58 -3.77
CA GLU A 154 -2.35 17.24 -3.87
C GLU A 154 -1.19 16.34 -3.40
N SER A 155 -1.52 15.19 -2.83
CA SER A 155 -0.53 14.23 -2.30
C SER A 155 -0.98 12.79 -2.49
N TRP A 156 0.00 11.90 -2.57
CA TRP A 156 -0.24 10.46 -2.61
C TRP A 156 -1.09 9.97 -1.42
N ALA A 157 -1.01 10.64 -0.28
CA ALA A 157 -1.75 10.24 0.92
C ALA A 157 -3.25 10.57 0.80
N GLU A 158 -3.59 11.72 0.23
CA GLU A 158 -4.98 12.12 -0.05
C GLU A 158 -5.57 11.21 -1.11
N PHE A 159 -4.81 10.96 -2.19
CA PHE A 159 -5.22 10.02 -3.22
C PHE A 159 -5.54 8.64 -2.64
N HIS A 160 -4.64 8.03 -1.87
CA HIS A 160 -4.86 6.71 -1.27
C HIS A 160 -6.04 6.64 -0.31
N ALA A 161 -6.35 7.73 0.39
CA ALA A 161 -7.52 7.77 1.25
C ALA A 161 -8.83 7.71 0.46
N ALA A 162 -8.90 8.37 -0.70
CA ALA A 162 -10.04 8.35 -1.61
C ALA A 162 -10.13 7.01 -2.36
N ASP A 163 -9.03 6.51 -2.90
CA ASP A 163 -8.88 5.20 -3.56
C ASP A 163 -9.43 4.06 -2.67
N LYS A 164 -8.98 4.02 -1.42
CA LYS A 164 -9.48 3.02 -0.47
C LYS A 164 -10.99 3.11 -0.30
N ARG A 165 -11.56 4.32 -0.18
CA ARG A 165 -13.02 4.48 -0.05
C ARG A 165 -13.76 4.03 -1.29
N PHE A 166 -13.22 4.29 -2.48
CA PHE A 166 -13.77 3.81 -3.74
C PHE A 166 -13.92 2.29 -3.76
N HIS A 167 -12.85 1.56 -3.49
CA HIS A 167 -12.85 0.10 -3.48
C HIS A 167 -13.74 -0.49 -2.37
N VAL A 168 -13.68 0.07 -1.16
CA VAL A 168 -14.57 -0.35 -0.06
C VAL A 168 -16.03 -0.03 -0.38
N GLY A 169 -16.32 1.07 -1.06
CA GLY A 169 -17.66 1.44 -1.51
C GLY A 169 -18.26 0.38 -2.43
N ILE A 170 -17.54 -0.04 -3.46
CA ILE A 170 -17.97 -1.14 -4.35
C ILE A 170 -18.21 -2.43 -3.55
N ALA A 171 -17.30 -2.78 -2.64
CA ALA A 171 -17.43 -3.98 -1.82
C ALA A 171 -18.66 -3.92 -0.88
N HIS A 172 -19.00 -2.74 -0.35
CA HIS A 172 -20.20 -2.52 0.47
C HIS A 172 -21.48 -2.73 -0.34
N GLU A 173 -21.55 -2.15 -1.54
CA GLU A 173 -22.71 -2.25 -2.43
C GLU A 173 -22.95 -3.69 -2.92
N ALA A 174 -21.95 -4.55 -2.89
CA ALA A 174 -22.13 -5.97 -3.16
C ALA A 174 -23.01 -6.69 -2.10
N GLY A 175 -23.26 -6.08 -0.93
CA GLY A 175 -24.19 -6.55 0.08
C GLY A 175 -23.77 -7.87 0.75
N LEU A 176 -22.47 -8.12 0.91
CA LEU A 176 -21.91 -9.35 1.50
C LEU A 176 -21.07 -9.04 2.76
N PRO A 177 -21.69 -8.79 3.92
CA PRO A 177 -20.99 -8.29 5.10
C PRO A 177 -19.85 -9.20 5.59
N SER A 178 -20.02 -10.53 5.56
CA SER A 178 -18.97 -11.46 5.97
C SER A 178 -17.76 -11.44 5.03
N THR A 179 -17.99 -11.30 3.73
CA THR A 179 -16.95 -11.22 2.72
C THR A 179 -16.25 -9.86 2.76
N LEU A 180 -16.98 -8.79 3.08
CA LEU A 180 -16.41 -7.46 3.31
C LEU A 180 -15.38 -7.48 4.46
N VAL A 181 -15.67 -8.15 5.57
CA VAL A 181 -14.71 -8.31 6.68
C VAL A 181 -13.43 -9.03 6.23
N MET A 182 -13.55 -10.05 5.37
CA MET A 182 -12.40 -10.74 4.79
C MET A 182 -11.58 -9.80 3.91
N TYR A 183 -12.26 -9.03 3.06
CA TYR A 183 -11.63 -8.05 2.18
C TYR A 183 -10.88 -6.97 2.96
N GLU A 184 -11.51 -6.37 3.97
CA GLU A 184 -10.88 -5.35 4.81
C GLU A 184 -9.59 -5.85 5.48
N ARG A 185 -9.55 -7.14 5.87
CA ARG A 185 -8.33 -7.76 6.41
C ARG A 185 -7.24 -7.85 5.34
N VAL A 186 -7.56 -8.36 4.14
CA VAL A 186 -6.61 -8.49 3.02
C VAL A 186 -6.10 -7.11 2.60
N ALA A 187 -7.01 -6.16 2.39
CA ALA A 187 -6.68 -4.80 2.02
C ALA A 187 -5.78 -4.12 3.08
N LYS A 188 -6.14 -4.22 4.37
CA LYS A 188 -5.33 -3.66 5.47
C LYS A 188 -3.90 -4.24 5.48
N GLU A 189 -3.76 -5.53 5.22
CA GLU A 189 -2.46 -6.18 5.18
C GLU A 189 -1.65 -5.75 3.95
N LEU A 190 -2.28 -5.69 2.77
CA LEU A 190 -1.65 -5.25 1.53
C LEU A 190 -1.25 -3.77 1.58
N TYR A 191 -2.07 -2.89 2.17
CA TYR A 191 -1.76 -1.47 2.32
C TYR A 191 -0.49 -1.20 3.15
N LEU A 192 -0.01 -2.15 3.96
CA LEU A 192 1.28 -2.03 4.63
C LEU A 192 2.47 -2.04 3.66
N TYR A 193 2.26 -2.52 2.43
CA TYR A 193 3.27 -2.63 1.39
C TYR A 193 3.16 -1.56 0.31
N PHE A 194 2.12 -0.74 0.31
CA PHE A 194 2.00 0.36 -0.65
C PHE A 194 3.08 1.41 -0.42
N LEU A 195 3.73 1.83 -1.51
CA LEU A 195 4.71 2.91 -1.51
C LEU A 195 4.03 4.25 -1.85
N PRO A 196 4.63 5.37 -1.47
CA PRO A 196 4.30 6.67 -2.05
C PRO A 196 4.61 6.68 -3.54
N TYR A 197 3.58 6.73 -4.39
CA TYR A 197 3.73 6.84 -5.85
C TYR A 197 3.70 8.30 -6.30
N PRO A 198 4.36 8.64 -7.44
CA PRO A 198 4.21 9.96 -8.04
C PRO A 198 2.76 10.26 -8.39
N MET A 199 2.34 11.52 -8.20
CA MET A 199 0.96 11.94 -8.52
C MET A 199 0.60 11.70 -9.98
N SER A 200 1.54 11.84 -10.92
CA SER A 200 1.31 11.55 -12.34
C SER A 200 0.89 10.10 -12.59
N TYR A 201 1.45 9.14 -11.86
CA TYR A 201 1.05 7.74 -11.92
C TYR A 201 -0.35 7.54 -11.31
N LEU A 202 -0.59 8.13 -10.14
CA LEU A 202 -1.86 8.02 -9.43
C LEU A 202 -3.02 8.64 -10.23
N CYS A 203 -2.83 9.80 -10.83
CA CYS A 203 -3.82 10.41 -11.72
C CYS A 203 -4.15 9.51 -12.93
N SER A 204 -3.14 8.84 -13.51
CA SER A 204 -3.37 7.87 -14.59
C SER A 204 -4.19 6.67 -14.10
N SER A 205 -3.95 6.18 -12.88
CA SER A 205 -4.73 5.11 -12.25
C SER A 205 -6.19 5.53 -12.01
N ASN A 206 -6.45 6.82 -11.74
CA ASN A 206 -7.82 7.32 -11.54
C ASN A 206 -8.68 7.23 -12.82
N GLU A 207 -8.08 7.30 -14.01
CA GLU A 207 -8.82 7.04 -15.25
C GLU A 207 -9.38 5.61 -15.33
N GLU A 208 -8.74 4.66 -14.65
CA GLU A 208 -9.26 3.29 -14.54
C GLU A 208 -10.46 3.23 -13.60
N HIS A 209 -10.46 3.96 -12.49
CA HIS A 209 -11.61 4.07 -11.59
C HIS A 209 -12.83 4.67 -12.28
N LYS A 210 -12.64 5.70 -13.12
CA LYS A 210 -13.71 6.30 -13.94
C LYS A 210 -14.35 5.26 -14.87
N ARG A 211 -13.54 4.41 -15.50
CA ARG A 211 -14.04 3.32 -16.36
C ARG A 211 -14.80 2.25 -15.59
N ILE A 212 -14.30 1.86 -14.42
CA ILE A 212 -14.98 0.91 -13.51
C ILE A 212 -16.34 1.48 -13.10
N ARG A 213 -16.37 2.73 -12.65
CA ARG A 213 -17.61 3.43 -12.26
C ARG A 213 -18.62 3.50 -13.43
N ALA A 214 -18.14 3.77 -14.63
CA ALA A 214 -19.00 3.82 -15.82
C ALA A 214 -19.64 2.44 -16.13
N ALA A 215 -18.89 1.34 -16.00
CA ALA A 215 -19.39 -0.02 -16.15
C ALA A 215 -20.45 -0.35 -15.10
N LEU A 216 -20.24 0.04 -13.84
CA LEU A 216 -21.21 -0.11 -12.77
C LEU A 216 -22.51 0.66 -13.04
N ALA A 217 -22.42 1.90 -13.55
CA ALA A 217 -23.59 2.71 -13.91
C ALA A 217 -24.38 2.15 -15.08
N MET A 218 -23.75 1.35 -15.95
CA MET A 218 -24.42 0.63 -17.02
C MET A 218 -25.01 -0.72 -16.59
N HIS A 219 -24.88 -1.07 -15.31
CA HIS A 219 -25.25 -2.38 -14.77
C HIS A 219 -24.56 -3.55 -15.51
N ASP A 220 -23.37 -3.30 -16.09
CA ASP A 220 -22.56 -4.33 -16.75
C ASP A 220 -21.57 -4.96 -15.78
N GLY A 221 -22.05 -5.95 -15.01
CA GLY A 221 -21.24 -6.65 -14.02
C GLY A 221 -20.04 -7.40 -14.63
N ALA A 222 -20.18 -7.92 -15.85
CA ALA A 222 -19.09 -8.61 -16.54
C ALA A 222 -17.95 -7.63 -16.93
N LEU A 223 -18.32 -6.47 -17.44
CA LEU A 223 -17.36 -5.41 -17.76
C LEU A 223 -16.71 -4.85 -16.50
N ALA A 224 -17.51 -4.54 -15.47
CA ALA A 224 -16.99 -4.03 -14.19
C ALA A 224 -15.98 -5.01 -13.56
N ALA A 225 -16.31 -6.29 -13.48
CA ALA A 225 -15.44 -7.34 -12.96
C ALA A 225 -14.11 -7.45 -13.75
N ARG A 226 -14.18 -7.37 -15.09
CA ARG A 226 -12.99 -7.39 -15.95
C ARG A 226 -12.10 -6.18 -15.72
N LEU A 227 -12.68 -4.97 -15.68
CA LEU A 227 -11.92 -3.74 -15.45
C LEU A 227 -11.26 -3.72 -14.06
N VAL A 228 -11.96 -4.15 -13.02
CA VAL A 228 -11.38 -4.30 -11.67
C VAL A 228 -10.24 -5.31 -11.66
N LYS A 229 -10.39 -6.45 -12.36
CA LYS A 229 -9.30 -7.42 -12.48
C LYS A 229 -8.06 -6.80 -13.13
N GLU A 230 -8.23 -6.11 -14.26
CA GLU A 230 -7.15 -5.46 -15.00
C GLU A 230 -6.44 -4.45 -14.11
N HIS A 231 -7.20 -3.57 -13.45
CA HIS A 231 -6.72 -2.55 -12.54
C HIS A 231 -5.88 -3.13 -11.37
N ILE A 232 -6.39 -4.14 -10.67
CA ILE A 232 -5.67 -4.71 -9.52
C ILE A 232 -4.50 -5.59 -9.97
N THR A 233 -4.59 -6.28 -11.12
CA THR A 233 -3.50 -7.08 -11.65
C THR A 233 -2.25 -6.25 -11.92
N GLU A 234 -2.41 -4.97 -12.27
CA GLU A 234 -1.29 -4.04 -12.47
C GLU A 234 -0.40 -3.91 -11.20
N LEU A 235 -0.97 -4.14 -10.01
CA LEU A 235 -0.20 -4.11 -8.76
C LEU A 235 0.90 -5.18 -8.71
N HIS A 236 0.75 -6.32 -9.40
CA HIS A 236 1.82 -7.33 -9.49
C HIS A 236 3.08 -6.78 -10.14
N ARG A 237 2.93 -5.79 -11.02
CA ARG A 237 4.01 -5.18 -11.76
C ARG A 237 4.50 -3.89 -11.12
N THR A 238 3.60 -3.11 -10.54
CA THR A 238 3.86 -1.76 -10.05
C THR A 238 4.12 -1.67 -8.55
N MET A 239 3.67 -2.63 -7.74
CA MET A 239 4.10 -2.70 -6.35
C MET A 239 5.64 -2.80 -6.30
N TYR A 240 6.26 -2.23 -5.26
CA TYR A 240 7.72 -2.12 -5.11
C TYR A 240 8.51 -3.38 -5.52
N VAL A 241 7.86 -4.54 -5.47
CA VAL A 241 8.43 -5.84 -5.86
C VAL A 241 8.67 -5.93 -7.37
N GLY A 242 7.82 -5.29 -8.19
CA GLY A 242 7.96 -5.25 -9.65
C GLY A 242 9.08 -4.33 -10.12
N PHE A 243 9.34 -3.23 -9.41
CA PHE A 243 10.42 -2.29 -9.77
C PHE A 243 11.82 -2.89 -9.62
N ALA A 244 12.03 -3.87 -8.71
CA ALA A 244 13.31 -4.56 -8.58
C ALA A 244 13.66 -5.43 -9.79
N HIS A 245 12.67 -5.92 -10.55
CA HIS A 245 12.89 -6.75 -11.74
C HIS A 245 13.14 -5.94 -13.01
N SER A 246 12.63 -4.68 -13.09
CA SER A 246 12.82 -3.83 -14.28
C SER A 246 14.23 -3.24 -14.35
N ALA A 247 14.88 -3.00 -13.21
CA ALA A 247 16.23 -2.45 -13.17
C ALA A 247 17.32 -3.45 -13.63
N ASP A 248 17.06 -4.75 -13.48
CA ASP A 248 18.00 -5.80 -13.92
C ASP A 248 17.89 -6.16 -15.41
N GLN A 249 16.79 -5.78 -16.08
CA GLN A 249 16.62 -6.08 -17.52
C GLN A 249 17.19 -4.98 -18.43
N ASP A 250 17.37 -3.75 -17.95
CA ASP A 250 17.95 -2.64 -18.74
C ASP A 250 19.48 -2.59 -18.69
N ASN A 251 20.14 -3.38 -17.83
CA ASN A 251 21.60 -3.47 -17.77
C ASN A 251 22.21 -4.64 -18.56
N GLY A 252 21.43 -5.34 -19.38
CA GLY A 252 21.81 -6.53 -20.14
C GLY A 252 21.73 -6.40 -21.66
N SER A 253 21.89 -5.18 -22.24
CA SER A 253 21.97 -4.99 -23.69
C SER A 253 23.11 -4.08 -24.06
#